data_cd7f14953e2b4955000218bd7945f291
#
_entry.id   cd7f14953e2b4955000218bd7945f291
#
_cell.length_a   1.000
_cell.length_b   1.000
_cell.length_c   1.000
_cell.angle_alpha   90.00
_cell.angle_beta   90.00
_cell.angle_gamma   90.00
#
_symmetry.space_group_name_H-M   'P 1'
#
loop_
_entity.id
_entity.type
_entity.pdbx_description
1 polymer ?
#
loop_
_entity_poly.entity_id
_entity_poly.type
_entity_poly.pdbx_seq_one_letter_code
_entity_poly.pdbx_strand_id
1 'polypeptide(L)'
;MSACSRSVASAIPPRQNPHDGPKGTLGDLLYANKAKTPVPEQDWVRLVESIAAGDQRALHALYERTHRIVFTLIVRMTNNRETAEELTLDVFHDVWRRASTYDAAGGSVVGWIMNQARSRAIDRLRFEQRKKRVNHHGDDPPPAAATSDPHEISDLNEQGRLLREALTLLRPEERQVIEAAFFSELTYDEVAAQLNQPLGTVKTRVRAGLLKLRQALAKTVKEP
;
A
#
# COMPACT_ATOMS: atom_id res chain seq x y z
N MET A 1 51.36 -19.96 -41.24
CA MET A 1 51.20 -18.56 -40.77
C MET A 1 49.73 -18.24 -40.98
N SER A 2 48.90 -18.45 -39.98
CA SER A 2 47.45 -18.19 -40.06
C SER A 2 47.07 -17.16 -39.01
N ALA A 3 46.65 -15.99 -39.47
CA ALA A 3 46.18 -14.91 -38.65
C ALA A 3 44.75 -15.17 -38.22
N CYS A 4 44.54 -15.27 -36.92
CA CYS A 4 43.24 -15.46 -36.29
C CYS A 4 42.59 -14.05 -36.05
N SER A 5 41.62 -13.72 -36.88
CA SER A 5 40.79 -12.49 -36.69
C SER A 5 39.86 -12.68 -35.51
N ARG A 6 40.07 -11.93 -34.42
CA ARG A 6 39.09 -11.83 -33.32
C ARG A 6 38.00 -10.86 -33.71
N SER A 7 36.82 -11.39 -33.89
CA SER A 7 35.56 -10.63 -34.01
C SER A 7 35.21 -9.99 -32.66
N VAL A 8 35.21 -8.69 -32.59
CA VAL A 8 34.75 -7.93 -31.42
C VAL A 8 33.24 -7.81 -31.53
N ALA A 9 32.53 -8.64 -30.79
CA ALA A 9 31.09 -8.50 -30.62
C ALA A 9 30.79 -7.23 -29.82
N SER A 10 30.26 -6.23 -30.50
CA SER A 10 29.74 -5.00 -29.90
C SER A 10 28.54 -5.34 -29.00
N ALA A 11 28.75 -5.27 -27.71
CA ALA A 11 27.69 -5.42 -26.73
C ALA A 11 26.77 -4.20 -26.80
N ILE A 12 25.52 -4.41 -27.24
CA ILE A 12 24.46 -3.40 -27.20
C ILE A 12 24.15 -3.15 -25.72
N PRO A 13 24.22 -1.89 -25.22
CA PRO A 13 23.84 -1.60 -23.85
C PRO A 13 22.35 -1.87 -23.65
N PRO A 14 21.91 -2.38 -22.46
CA PRO A 14 20.50 -2.65 -22.20
C PRO A 14 19.70 -1.36 -22.33
N ARG A 15 18.59 -1.44 -23.06
CA ARG A 15 17.65 -0.34 -23.21
C ARG A 15 17.14 0.08 -21.83
N GLN A 16 17.49 1.29 -21.42
CA GLN A 16 16.89 1.91 -20.25
C GLN A 16 15.38 2.12 -20.54
N ASN A 17 14.55 1.46 -19.75
CA ASN A 17 13.10 1.68 -19.78
C ASN A 17 12.81 3.11 -19.28
N PRO A 18 12.04 3.93 -20.01
CA PRO A 18 11.72 5.30 -19.60
C PRO A 18 10.80 5.40 -18.38
N HIS A 19 10.57 4.31 -17.66
CA HIS A 19 9.70 4.22 -16.49
C HIS A 19 10.42 4.09 -15.13
N ASP A 20 11.74 4.23 -15.07
CA ASP A 20 12.51 4.19 -13.82
C ASP A 20 12.54 5.54 -13.07
N GLY A 21 11.40 6.20 -12.95
CA GLY A 21 11.20 7.26 -11.97
C GLY A 21 11.01 6.70 -10.56
N PRO A 22 11.30 7.46 -9.49
CA PRO A 22 11.22 6.99 -8.11
C PRO A 22 9.82 6.45 -7.79
N LYS A 23 9.73 5.16 -7.49
CA LYS A 23 8.50 4.39 -7.23
C LYS A 23 8.10 4.53 -5.74
N GLY A 24 7.60 5.68 -5.29
CA GLY A 24 6.96 5.79 -3.97
C GLY A 24 5.47 5.45 -4.06
N THR A 25 4.90 4.91 -3.00
CA THR A 25 3.47 4.59 -2.92
C THR A 25 2.64 5.79 -2.47
N LEU A 26 1.32 5.73 -2.66
CA LEU A 26 0.40 6.70 -2.05
C LEU A 26 0.57 6.75 -0.53
N GLY A 27 0.88 5.59 0.11
CA GLY A 27 1.21 5.51 1.53
C GLY A 27 2.45 6.34 1.89
N ASP A 28 3.50 6.29 1.06
CA ASP A 28 4.70 7.11 1.28
C ASP A 28 4.40 8.61 1.21
N LEU A 29 3.44 9.02 0.37
CA LEU A 29 3.03 10.42 0.23
C LEU A 29 2.13 10.90 1.37
N LEU A 30 1.19 10.06 1.79
CA LEU A 30 0.20 10.43 2.81
C LEU A 30 0.73 10.35 4.23
N TYR A 31 1.74 9.49 4.46
CA TYR A 31 2.27 9.19 5.80
C TYR A 31 3.78 9.46 5.94
N ALA A 32 4.43 10.00 4.91
CA ALA A 32 5.82 10.44 5.01
C ALA A 32 5.91 11.55 6.07
N ASN A 33 6.50 11.21 7.19
CA ASN A 33 6.80 12.17 8.25
C ASN A 33 7.66 13.29 7.65
N LYS A 34 7.29 14.56 7.81
CA LYS A 34 7.91 15.78 7.23
C LYS A 34 9.43 15.92 7.42
N ALA A 35 10.09 14.98 8.12
CA ALA A 35 11.50 15.09 8.52
C ALA A 35 12.44 14.02 7.93
N LYS A 36 11.99 13.10 7.06
CA LYS A 36 12.89 12.07 6.51
C LYS A 36 12.83 12.09 4.98
N THR A 37 14.02 12.22 4.35
CA THR A 37 14.20 11.96 2.92
C THR A 37 13.50 10.65 2.52
N PRO A 38 12.74 10.64 1.39
CA PRO A 38 12.09 9.43 0.91
C PRO A 38 13.11 8.32 0.76
N VAL A 39 12.88 7.19 1.42
CA VAL A 39 13.76 6.01 1.29
C VAL A 39 13.61 5.49 -0.15
N PRO A 40 14.72 5.34 -0.89
CA PRO A 40 14.67 4.77 -2.23
C PRO A 40 14.02 3.38 -2.24
N GLU A 41 13.22 3.07 -3.26
CA GLU A 41 12.56 1.74 -3.34
C GLU A 41 13.56 0.59 -3.32
N GLN A 42 14.75 0.81 -3.86
CA GLN A 42 15.83 -0.19 -3.83
C GLN A 42 16.25 -0.57 -2.41
N ASP A 43 16.23 0.36 -1.46
CA ASP A 43 16.55 0.07 -0.07
C ASP A 43 15.44 -0.74 0.62
N TRP A 44 14.18 -0.50 0.26
CA TRP A 44 13.06 -1.33 0.69
C TRP A 44 13.16 -2.75 0.15
N VAL A 45 13.51 -2.91 -1.13
CA VAL A 45 13.70 -4.22 -1.77
C VAL A 45 14.82 -4.99 -1.08
N ARG A 46 15.97 -4.35 -0.81
CA ARG A 46 17.08 -4.97 -0.07
C ARG A 46 16.68 -5.45 1.33
N LEU A 47 15.85 -4.68 2.04
CA LEU A 47 15.32 -5.13 3.33
C LEU A 47 14.49 -6.40 3.18
N VAL A 48 13.61 -6.48 2.20
CA VAL A 48 12.77 -7.67 1.97
C VAL A 48 13.63 -8.87 1.54
N GLU A 49 14.65 -8.67 0.71
CA GLU A 49 15.61 -9.73 0.34
C GLU A 49 16.39 -10.24 1.56
N SER A 50 16.82 -9.35 2.45
CA SER A 50 17.47 -9.73 3.71
C SER A 50 16.53 -10.50 4.64
N ILE A 51 15.25 -10.07 4.72
CA ILE A 51 14.21 -10.80 5.48
C ILE A 51 14.00 -12.20 4.90
N ALA A 52 13.96 -12.34 3.58
CA ALA A 52 13.84 -13.62 2.89
C ALA A 52 15.04 -14.55 3.18
N ALA A 53 16.22 -13.98 3.44
CA ALA A 53 17.41 -14.70 3.89
C ALA A 53 17.43 -15.01 5.40
N GLY A 54 16.40 -14.59 6.17
CA GLY A 54 16.25 -14.87 7.60
C GLY A 54 16.85 -13.79 8.52
N ASP A 55 17.12 -12.59 8.02
CA ASP A 55 17.64 -11.49 8.85
C ASP A 55 16.51 -10.80 9.65
N GLN A 56 16.46 -11.08 10.94
CA GLN A 56 15.52 -10.47 11.88
C GLN A 56 15.74 -8.96 12.07
N ARG A 57 16.98 -8.47 11.91
CA ARG A 57 17.27 -7.03 12.02
C ARG A 57 16.66 -6.26 10.85
N ALA A 58 16.69 -6.86 9.66
CA ALA A 58 16.01 -6.29 8.50
C ALA A 58 14.49 -6.20 8.70
N LEU A 59 13.87 -7.24 9.30
CA LEU A 59 12.45 -7.20 9.68
C LEU A 59 12.16 -6.08 10.69
N HIS A 60 12.99 -5.96 11.72
CA HIS A 60 12.84 -4.89 12.71
C HIS A 60 12.96 -3.50 12.06
N ALA A 61 13.95 -3.30 11.18
CA ALA A 61 14.10 -2.04 10.45
C ALA A 61 12.90 -1.71 9.55
N LEU A 62 12.31 -2.72 8.92
CA LEU A 62 11.10 -2.58 8.11
C LEU A 62 9.89 -2.24 8.99
N TYR A 63 9.72 -2.92 10.12
CA TYR A 63 8.68 -2.67 11.12
C TYR A 63 8.73 -1.22 11.63
N GLU A 64 9.87 -0.76 12.12
CA GLU A 64 10.05 0.60 12.63
C GLU A 64 9.65 1.69 11.64
N ARG A 65 9.83 1.42 10.35
CA ARG A 65 9.53 2.38 9.29
C ARG A 65 8.08 2.34 8.82
N THR A 66 7.38 1.22 8.98
CA THR A 66 6.08 1.00 8.33
C THR A 66 4.93 0.65 9.29
N HIS A 67 5.20 0.24 10.54
CA HIS A 67 4.14 -0.18 11.48
C HIS A 67 3.06 0.90 11.69
N ARG A 68 3.44 2.18 11.74
CA ARG A 68 2.48 3.28 11.96
C ARG A 68 1.46 3.40 10.82
N ILE A 69 1.90 3.28 9.57
CA ILE A 69 0.98 3.36 8.42
C ILE A 69 0.11 2.12 8.32
N VAL A 70 0.66 0.94 8.64
CA VAL A 70 -0.09 -0.32 8.70
C VAL A 70 -1.17 -0.23 9.78
N PHE A 71 -0.78 0.15 11.01
CA PHE A 71 -1.70 0.33 12.13
C PHE A 71 -2.81 1.35 11.80
N THR A 72 -2.42 2.51 11.24
CA THR A 72 -3.39 3.57 10.88
C THR A 72 -4.41 3.07 9.86
N LEU A 73 -3.99 2.28 8.86
CA LEU A 73 -4.92 1.70 7.91
C LEU A 73 -5.90 0.76 8.62
N ILE A 74 -5.36 -0.18 9.42
CA ILE A 74 -6.18 -1.21 10.05
C ILE A 74 -7.16 -0.59 11.05
N VAL A 75 -6.72 0.36 11.91
CA VAL A 75 -7.62 1.01 12.87
C VAL A 75 -8.75 1.77 12.19
N ARG A 76 -8.47 2.41 11.04
CA ARG A 76 -9.50 3.10 10.25
C ARG A 76 -10.51 2.14 9.63
N MET A 77 -10.08 0.94 9.25
CA MET A 77 -10.97 -0.07 8.67
C MET A 77 -11.79 -0.78 9.74
N THR A 78 -11.17 -1.17 10.86
CA THR A 78 -11.82 -1.98 11.90
C THR A 78 -12.53 -1.13 12.95
N ASN A 79 -12.21 0.15 13.05
CA ASN A 79 -12.63 1.06 14.10
C ASN A 79 -12.40 0.50 15.52
N ASN A 80 -11.39 -0.34 15.68
CA ASN A 80 -11.02 -1.00 16.94
C ASN A 80 -9.50 -1.03 17.08
N ARG A 81 -8.99 -0.38 18.14
CA ARG A 81 -7.55 -0.23 18.38
C ARG A 81 -6.89 -1.57 18.72
N GLU A 82 -7.52 -2.35 19.57
CA GLU A 82 -7.01 -3.63 20.04
C GLU A 82 -6.87 -4.63 18.87
N THR A 83 -7.93 -4.73 18.05
CA THR A 83 -7.89 -5.48 16.80
C THR A 83 -6.80 -4.97 15.84
N ALA A 84 -6.59 -3.67 15.78
CA ALA A 84 -5.56 -3.10 14.89
C ALA A 84 -4.14 -3.42 15.38
N GLU A 85 -3.90 -3.44 16.69
CA GLU A 85 -2.62 -3.87 17.27
C GLU A 85 -2.33 -5.34 16.96
N GLU A 86 -3.30 -6.23 17.17
CA GLU A 86 -3.22 -7.66 16.84
C GLU A 86 -2.92 -7.86 15.34
N LEU A 87 -3.73 -7.28 14.47
CA LEU A 87 -3.58 -7.47 13.02
C LEU A 87 -2.28 -6.85 12.48
N THR A 88 -1.79 -5.78 13.10
CA THR A 88 -0.49 -5.21 12.71
C THR A 88 0.64 -6.22 12.93
N LEU A 89 0.65 -6.92 14.06
CA LEU A 89 1.63 -7.99 14.32
C LEU A 89 1.48 -9.15 13.32
N ASP A 90 0.25 -9.54 13.02
CA ASP A 90 -0.04 -10.59 12.03
C ASP A 90 0.50 -10.24 10.64
N VAL A 91 0.35 -8.97 10.22
CA VAL A 91 0.89 -8.49 8.94
C VAL A 91 2.40 -8.66 8.88
N PHE A 92 3.14 -8.26 9.93
CA PHE A 92 4.60 -8.41 9.93
C PHE A 92 5.06 -9.86 10.07
N HIS A 93 4.28 -10.71 10.73
CA HIS A 93 4.50 -12.14 10.71
C HIS A 93 4.32 -12.73 9.28
N ASP A 94 3.30 -12.29 8.56
CA ASP A 94 3.12 -12.68 7.14
C ASP A 94 4.24 -12.13 6.25
N VAL A 95 4.69 -10.89 6.48
CA VAL A 95 5.87 -10.34 5.79
C VAL A 95 7.08 -11.24 5.99
N TRP A 96 7.37 -11.66 7.22
CA TRP A 96 8.45 -12.60 7.50
C TRP A 96 8.34 -13.90 6.72
N ARG A 97 7.15 -14.50 6.73
CA ARG A 97 6.90 -15.79 6.06
C ARG A 97 6.91 -15.72 4.55
N ARG A 98 6.51 -14.58 3.99
CA ARG A 98 6.28 -14.40 2.54
C ARG A 98 7.31 -13.52 1.87
N ALA A 99 8.36 -13.08 2.56
CA ALA A 99 9.38 -12.21 2.00
C ALA A 99 9.98 -12.77 0.70
N SER A 100 10.21 -14.10 0.65
CA SER A 100 10.73 -14.80 -0.53
C SER A 100 9.77 -14.81 -1.73
N THR A 101 8.49 -14.50 -1.54
CA THR A 101 7.48 -14.45 -2.62
C THR A 101 7.24 -13.03 -3.14
N TYR A 102 7.92 -12.03 -2.57
CA TYR A 102 7.82 -10.66 -3.03
C TYR A 102 8.46 -10.51 -4.41
N ASP A 103 7.73 -9.88 -5.33
CA ASP A 103 8.21 -9.55 -6.67
C ASP A 103 8.20 -8.02 -6.87
N ALA A 104 9.38 -7.43 -7.05
CA ALA A 104 9.55 -6.00 -7.27
C ALA A 104 8.87 -5.51 -8.59
N ALA A 105 8.66 -6.40 -9.57
CA ALA A 105 7.90 -6.06 -10.77
C ALA A 105 6.40 -5.90 -10.50
N GLY A 106 5.89 -6.56 -9.46
CA GLY A 106 4.49 -6.50 -9.03
C GLY A 106 4.09 -5.21 -8.33
N GLY A 107 5.03 -4.42 -7.82
CA GLY A 107 4.74 -3.17 -7.11
C GLY A 107 5.80 -2.83 -6.05
N SER A 108 5.56 -1.75 -5.28
CA SER A 108 6.47 -1.35 -4.21
C SER A 108 6.31 -2.22 -2.96
N VAL A 109 7.37 -2.29 -2.14
CA VAL A 109 7.37 -3.01 -0.86
C VAL A 109 6.28 -2.49 0.07
N VAL A 110 6.16 -1.18 0.22
CA VAL A 110 5.13 -0.59 1.08
C VAL A 110 3.73 -0.93 0.54
N GLY A 111 3.51 -0.85 -0.78
CA GLY A 111 2.25 -1.27 -1.41
C GLY A 111 1.91 -2.74 -1.16
N TRP A 112 2.92 -3.62 -1.22
CA TRP A 112 2.76 -5.05 -0.92
C TRP A 112 2.35 -5.29 0.55
N ILE A 113 2.98 -4.60 1.51
CA ILE A 113 2.62 -4.67 2.93
C ILE A 113 1.21 -4.13 3.17
N MET A 114 0.87 -2.98 2.58
CA MET A 114 -0.44 -2.36 2.73
C MET A 114 -1.57 -3.23 2.16
N ASN A 115 -1.31 -3.95 1.07
CA ASN A 115 -2.27 -4.93 0.54
C ASN A 115 -2.50 -6.10 1.51
N GLN A 116 -1.46 -6.59 2.19
CA GLN A 116 -1.61 -7.62 3.22
C GLN A 116 -2.41 -7.09 4.41
N ALA A 117 -2.09 -5.88 4.88
CA ALA A 117 -2.80 -5.22 5.98
C ALA A 117 -4.30 -5.08 5.66
N ARG A 118 -4.61 -4.63 4.45
CA ARG A 118 -5.99 -4.48 3.98
C ARG A 118 -6.72 -5.84 3.93
N SER A 119 -6.10 -6.86 3.36
CA SER A 119 -6.70 -8.19 3.28
C SER A 119 -7.01 -8.74 4.68
N ARG A 120 -6.08 -8.62 5.62
CA ARG A 120 -6.28 -9.03 7.02
C ARG A 120 -7.42 -8.29 7.70
N ALA A 121 -7.51 -6.96 7.50
CA ALA A 121 -8.60 -6.17 8.04
C ALA A 121 -9.97 -6.58 7.46
N ILE A 122 -10.06 -6.81 6.14
CA ILE A 122 -11.28 -7.30 5.49
C ILE A 122 -11.71 -8.66 6.04
N ASP A 123 -10.75 -9.61 6.16
CA ASP A 123 -11.04 -10.94 6.68
C ASP A 123 -11.56 -10.89 8.13
N ARG A 124 -10.99 -10.01 8.97
CA ARG A 124 -11.44 -9.80 10.35
C ARG A 124 -12.87 -9.22 10.38
N LEU A 125 -13.14 -8.18 9.60
CA LEU A 125 -14.47 -7.58 9.53
C LEU A 125 -15.54 -8.59 9.09
N ARG A 126 -15.23 -9.42 8.08
CA ARG A 126 -16.12 -10.49 7.61
C ARG A 126 -16.32 -11.58 8.66
N PHE A 127 -15.28 -11.92 9.40
CA PHE A 127 -15.39 -12.86 10.52
C PHE A 127 -16.30 -12.31 11.61
N GLU A 128 -16.13 -11.05 12.01
CA GLU A 128 -16.95 -10.40 13.04
C GLU A 128 -18.41 -10.24 12.60
N GLN A 129 -18.65 -9.87 11.34
CA GLN A 129 -20.02 -9.80 10.80
C GLN A 129 -20.70 -11.18 10.79
N ARG A 130 -19.97 -12.24 10.43
CA ARG A 130 -20.52 -13.61 10.51
C ARG A 130 -20.82 -14.01 11.96
N LYS A 131 -19.92 -13.72 12.91
CA LYS A 131 -20.13 -13.98 14.34
C LYS A 131 -21.34 -13.22 14.88
N LYS A 132 -21.51 -11.96 14.54
CA LYS A 132 -22.69 -11.15 14.91
C LYS A 132 -23.98 -11.74 14.36
N ARG A 133 -24.01 -12.21 13.12
CA ARG A 133 -25.22 -12.86 12.52
C ARG A 133 -25.57 -14.17 13.22
N VAL A 134 -24.60 -14.94 13.68
CA VAL A 134 -24.85 -16.20 14.41
C VAL A 134 -25.30 -15.92 15.85
N ASN A 135 -24.78 -14.86 16.47
CA ASN A 135 -25.06 -14.50 17.87
C ASN A 135 -26.18 -13.45 18.02
N HIS A 136 -27.10 -13.32 17.07
CA HIS A 136 -28.18 -12.32 17.10
C HIS A 136 -29.16 -12.57 18.26
N HIS A 137 -28.70 -12.33 19.50
CA HIS A 137 -29.48 -12.06 20.70
C HIS A 137 -28.64 -11.14 21.60
N GLY A 138 -28.70 -9.83 21.36
CA GLY A 138 -28.08 -8.85 22.24
C GLY A 138 -27.73 -7.55 21.52
N ASP A 139 -28.32 -6.45 21.96
CA ASP A 139 -27.95 -5.08 21.60
C ASP A 139 -26.52 -4.79 22.09
N ASP A 140 -25.53 -4.88 21.22
CA ASP A 140 -24.22 -4.29 21.47
C ASP A 140 -24.20 -2.87 20.88
N PRO A 141 -23.89 -1.83 21.68
CA PRO A 141 -23.76 -0.46 21.19
C PRO A 141 -22.58 -0.37 20.18
N PRO A 142 -22.66 0.53 19.19
CA PRO A 142 -21.57 0.73 18.25
C PRO A 142 -20.29 1.12 19.01
N PRO A 143 -19.11 0.59 18.62
CA PRO A 143 -17.84 0.91 19.26
C PRO A 143 -17.60 2.44 19.22
N ALA A 144 -17.19 2.99 20.35
CA ALA A 144 -16.90 4.40 20.48
C ALA A 144 -15.81 4.82 19.50
N ALA A 145 -16.06 5.90 18.76
CA ALA A 145 -15.07 6.49 17.86
C ALA A 145 -13.79 6.82 18.65
N ALA A 146 -12.66 6.36 18.15
CA ALA A 146 -11.36 6.68 18.73
C ALA A 146 -11.19 8.20 18.69
N THR A 147 -11.06 8.83 19.87
CA THR A 147 -10.78 10.26 20.03
C THR A 147 -9.37 10.53 19.51
N SER A 148 -9.29 11.13 18.34
CA SER A 148 -8.03 11.62 17.76
C SER A 148 -7.67 12.97 18.40
N ASP A 149 -6.36 13.22 18.59
CA ASP A 149 -5.82 14.48 19.09
C ASP A 149 -6.26 15.66 18.16
N PRO A 150 -6.69 16.83 18.69
CA PRO A 150 -7.09 17.99 17.90
C PRO A 150 -6.03 18.48 16.90
N HIS A 151 -4.74 18.33 17.19
CA HIS A 151 -3.64 18.64 16.28
C HIS A 151 -3.56 17.66 15.11
N GLU A 152 -3.79 16.37 15.35
CA GLU A 152 -3.89 15.36 14.28
C GLU A 152 -5.10 15.60 13.38
N ILE A 153 -6.22 16.09 13.93
CA ILE A 153 -7.46 16.40 13.16
C ILE A 153 -7.21 17.56 12.19
N SER A 154 -6.46 18.60 12.56
CA SER A 154 -6.18 19.75 11.68
C SER A 154 -5.30 19.33 10.49
N ASP A 155 -4.21 18.60 10.73
CA ASP A 155 -3.34 18.08 9.69
C ASP A 155 -4.07 17.06 8.78
N LEU A 156 -4.97 16.25 9.36
CA LEU A 156 -5.81 15.31 8.62
C LEU A 156 -6.83 16.03 7.73
N ASN A 157 -7.37 17.17 8.14
CA ASN A 157 -8.31 17.96 7.35
C ASN A 157 -7.65 18.57 6.12
N GLU A 158 -6.44 19.13 6.25
CA GLU A 158 -5.68 19.67 5.12
C GLU A 158 -5.24 18.56 4.15
N GLN A 159 -4.68 17.48 4.65
CA GLN A 159 -4.34 16.30 3.83
C GLN A 159 -5.58 15.71 3.16
N GLY A 160 -6.72 15.67 3.85
CA GLY A 160 -8.00 15.23 3.29
C GLY A 160 -8.50 16.15 2.18
N ARG A 161 -8.28 17.48 2.27
CA ARG A 161 -8.60 18.44 1.22
C ARG A 161 -7.73 18.18 -0.02
N LEU A 162 -6.42 18.11 0.15
CA LEU A 162 -5.46 17.84 -0.93
C LEU A 162 -5.77 16.50 -1.64
N LEU A 163 -6.11 15.47 -0.88
CA LEU A 163 -6.50 14.19 -1.45
C LEU A 163 -7.80 14.28 -2.26
N ARG A 164 -8.81 14.99 -1.76
CA ARG A 164 -10.06 15.21 -2.51
C ARG A 164 -9.82 15.96 -3.82
N GLU A 165 -8.99 17.00 -3.80
CA GLU A 165 -8.58 17.73 -5.00
C GLU A 165 -7.82 16.82 -5.98
N ALA A 166 -6.88 16.02 -5.50
CA ALA A 166 -6.16 15.07 -6.33
C ALA A 166 -7.09 14.00 -6.95
N LEU A 167 -8.12 13.55 -6.22
CA LEU A 167 -9.11 12.60 -6.74
C LEU A 167 -9.93 13.17 -7.91
N THR A 168 -10.09 14.50 -8.01
CA THR A 168 -10.78 15.11 -9.17
C THR A 168 -9.99 15.00 -10.47
N LEU A 169 -8.67 14.77 -10.40
CA LEU A 169 -7.80 14.61 -11.55
C LEU A 169 -7.85 13.21 -12.16
N LEU A 170 -8.50 12.26 -11.49
CA LEU A 170 -8.65 10.91 -11.99
C LEU A 170 -9.75 10.86 -13.06
N ARG A 171 -9.57 9.95 -14.03
CA ARG A 171 -10.66 9.58 -14.93
C ARG A 171 -11.79 8.91 -14.13
N PRO A 172 -13.07 9.05 -14.56
CA PRO A 172 -14.21 8.47 -13.83
C PRO A 172 -14.01 6.98 -13.51
N GLU A 173 -13.47 6.20 -14.47
CA GLU A 173 -13.28 4.77 -14.31
C GLU A 173 -12.15 4.44 -13.33
N GLU A 174 -11.09 5.26 -13.28
CA GLU A 174 -10.00 5.12 -12.32
C GLU A 174 -10.47 5.47 -10.90
N ARG A 175 -11.24 6.56 -10.78
CA ARG A 175 -11.82 7.01 -9.53
C ARG A 175 -12.79 5.97 -8.97
N GLN A 176 -13.72 5.47 -9.80
CA GLN A 176 -14.69 4.45 -9.40
C GLN A 176 -14.00 3.19 -8.85
N VAL A 177 -12.97 2.70 -9.54
CA VAL A 177 -12.23 1.50 -9.10
C VAL A 177 -11.45 1.77 -7.81
N ILE A 178 -10.83 2.95 -7.66
CA ILE A 178 -10.12 3.33 -6.43
C ILE A 178 -11.10 3.48 -5.27
N GLU A 179 -12.23 4.17 -5.46
CA GLU A 179 -13.25 4.32 -4.44
C GLU A 179 -13.80 2.96 -4.01
N ALA A 180 -14.15 2.09 -4.94
CA ALA A 180 -14.58 0.72 -4.63
C ALA A 180 -13.50 -0.10 -3.94
N ALA A 181 -12.23 0.04 -4.34
CA ALA A 181 -11.14 -0.71 -3.75
C ALA A 181 -10.74 -0.23 -2.35
N PHE A 182 -10.83 1.06 -2.04
CA PHE A 182 -10.31 1.63 -0.79
C PHE A 182 -11.38 1.98 0.24
N PHE A 183 -12.62 2.30 -0.19
CA PHE A 183 -13.71 2.70 0.72
C PHE A 183 -14.76 1.61 0.94
N SER A 184 -14.82 0.58 0.09
CA SER A 184 -15.62 -0.61 0.36
C SER A 184 -14.72 -1.75 0.88
N GLU A 185 -15.26 -2.59 1.73
CA GLU A 185 -14.59 -3.76 2.31
C GLU A 185 -14.41 -4.89 1.27
N LEU A 186 -14.11 -4.54 0.00
CA LEU A 186 -14.01 -5.46 -1.11
C LEU A 186 -12.56 -5.72 -1.49
N THR A 187 -12.23 -6.97 -1.78
CA THR A 187 -10.99 -7.33 -2.46
C THR A 187 -11.02 -6.91 -3.93
N TYR A 188 -9.88 -6.86 -4.61
CA TYR A 188 -9.85 -6.52 -6.04
C TYR A 188 -10.65 -7.49 -6.93
N ASP A 189 -10.74 -8.76 -6.55
CA ASP A 189 -11.56 -9.76 -7.25
C ASP A 189 -13.06 -9.44 -7.10
N GLU A 190 -13.48 -9.04 -5.92
CA GLU A 190 -14.86 -8.64 -5.65
C GLU A 190 -15.22 -7.30 -6.32
N VAL A 191 -14.28 -6.34 -6.33
CA VAL A 191 -14.44 -5.11 -7.12
C VAL A 191 -14.58 -5.43 -8.60
N ALA A 192 -13.79 -6.38 -9.12
CA ALA A 192 -13.89 -6.83 -10.50
C ALA A 192 -15.27 -7.44 -10.80
N ALA A 193 -15.77 -8.29 -9.91
CA ALA A 193 -17.10 -8.86 -10.02
C ALA A 193 -18.21 -7.80 -9.91
N GLN A 194 -18.13 -6.89 -8.93
CA GLN A 194 -19.11 -5.84 -8.72
C GLN A 194 -19.21 -4.86 -9.90
N LEU A 195 -18.07 -4.49 -10.47
CA LEU A 195 -18.01 -3.56 -11.61
C LEU A 195 -18.14 -4.27 -12.97
N ASN A 196 -18.32 -5.59 -12.97
CA ASN A 196 -18.35 -6.44 -14.17
C ASN A 196 -17.15 -6.17 -15.10
N GLN A 197 -15.95 -6.17 -14.53
CA GLN A 197 -14.68 -5.90 -15.24
C GLN A 197 -13.66 -7.00 -14.97
N PRO A 198 -12.76 -7.29 -15.93
CA PRO A 198 -11.66 -8.21 -15.68
C PRO A 198 -10.76 -7.74 -14.54
N LEU A 199 -10.31 -8.65 -13.68
CA LEU A 199 -9.40 -8.36 -12.57
C LEU A 199 -8.13 -7.60 -13.02
N GLY A 200 -7.58 -7.97 -14.18
CA GLY A 200 -6.43 -7.28 -14.78
C GLY A 200 -6.71 -5.81 -15.08
N THR A 201 -7.92 -5.49 -15.55
CA THR A 201 -8.37 -4.12 -15.79
C THR A 201 -8.48 -3.34 -14.48
N VAL A 202 -9.07 -3.92 -13.45
CA VAL A 202 -9.16 -3.32 -12.10
C VAL A 202 -7.76 -3.00 -11.57
N LYS A 203 -6.85 -3.97 -11.56
CA LYS A 203 -5.46 -3.79 -11.11
C LYS A 203 -4.73 -2.69 -11.89
N THR A 204 -4.90 -2.65 -13.20
CA THR A 204 -4.27 -1.64 -14.08
C THR A 204 -4.83 -0.25 -13.79
N ARG A 205 -6.15 -0.10 -13.62
CA ARG A 205 -6.80 1.18 -13.30
C ARG A 205 -6.43 1.70 -11.92
N VAL A 206 -6.39 0.82 -10.91
CA VAL A 206 -5.89 1.18 -9.57
C VAL A 206 -4.46 1.69 -9.68
N ARG A 207 -3.57 0.96 -10.36
CA ARG A 207 -2.16 1.36 -10.53
C ARG A 207 -2.02 2.71 -11.24
N ALA A 208 -2.75 2.91 -12.33
CA ALA A 208 -2.72 4.17 -13.08
C ALA A 208 -3.25 5.34 -12.26
N GLY A 209 -4.36 5.16 -11.55
CA GLY A 209 -4.94 6.18 -10.70
C GLY A 209 -4.05 6.53 -9.51
N LEU A 210 -3.45 5.55 -8.83
CA LEU A 210 -2.50 5.78 -7.73
C LEU A 210 -1.25 6.54 -8.22
N LEU A 211 -0.77 6.26 -9.44
CA LEU A 211 0.34 6.99 -10.03
C LEU A 211 -0.01 8.48 -10.25
N LYS A 212 -1.21 8.78 -10.75
CA LYS A 212 -1.70 10.15 -10.94
C LYS A 212 -1.87 10.89 -9.62
N LEU A 213 -2.48 10.25 -8.63
CA LEU A 213 -2.62 10.81 -7.27
C LEU A 213 -1.26 11.16 -6.67
N ARG A 214 -0.30 10.26 -6.81
CA ARG A 214 1.08 10.51 -6.36
C ARG A 214 1.68 11.73 -7.04
N GLN A 215 1.54 11.85 -8.36
CA GLN A 215 2.09 13.00 -9.13
C GLN A 215 1.42 14.31 -8.72
N ALA A 216 0.11 14.30 -8.48
CA ALA A 216 -0.64 15.46 -8.02
C ALA A 216 -0.19 15.91 -6.63
N LEU A 217 -0.16 14.98 -5.67
CA LEU A 217 0.24 15.27 -4.28
C LEU A 217 1.72 15.68 -4.16
N ALA A 218 2.61 15.12 -5.00
CA ALA A 218 4.02 15.49 -5.01
C ALA A 218 4.25 16.94 -5.51
N LYS A 219 3.38 17.47 -6.39
CA LYS A 219 3.44 18.87 -6.83
C LYS A 219 3.01 19.83 -5.73
N THR A 220 1.94 19.49 -5.02
CA THR A 220 1.39 20.34 -3.93
C THR A 220 2.34 20.47 -2.73
N VAL A 221 3.17 19.44 -2.46
CA VAL A 221 4.18 19.48 -1.39
C VAL A 221 5.42 20.31 -1.78
N LYS A 222 5.63 20.61 -3.07
CA LYS A 222 6.78 21.37 -3.56
C LYS A 222 6.52 22.88 -3.74
N GLU A 223 5.28 23.31 -3.69
CA GLU A 223 4.95 24.74 -3.69
C GLU A 223 4.89 25.23 -2.22
N PRO A 224 5.83 26.12 -1.79
CA PRO A 224 5.82 26.72 -0.47
C PRO A 224 4.68 27.73 -0.29
#